data_74efdf3177752c0ea9b00613a416c910
#
_entry.id   74efdf3177752c0ea9b00613a416c910
#
_cell.length_a   1.000
_cell.length_b   1.000
_cell.length_c   1.000
_cell.angle_alpha   90.00
_cell.angle_beta   90.00
_cell.angle_gamma   90.00
#
_symmetry.space_group_name_H-M   'P 1'
#
loop_
_entity.id
_entity.type
_entity.pdbx_description
1 polymer ?
#
loop_
_entity_poly.entity_id
_entity_poly.type
_entity_poly.pdbx_seq_one_letter_code
_entity_poly.pdbx_strand_id
1 'polypeptide(L)'
;MKFNDPRVIEAMNFFGSIALNDSYVNGGSKAVATTDFRDAPNGLFSSPAECMMHRQASFIPAFFPEGLEAGVDYDFFYFPAYADKDLGKPVLGGGTILTATNDKKVTTEFMKFLMHPEAHERFMEKGGFLTPHTGVDTSKYASDTFRGLHEILQQATTFRFDGSDLMPGWVGAGSFWTGMVDYTNGKSAEEVADAIQASWEAGQ
;
A
#
# COMPACT_ATOMS: atom_id res chain seq x y z
N MET A 1 15.38 -15.51 2.59
CA MET A 1 14.26 -16.43 2.87
C MET A 1 13.74 -16.88 1.53
N LYS A 2 13.44 -18.16 1.35
CA LYS A 2 12.85 -18.65 0.09
C LYS A 2 11.34 -18.36 0.05
N PHE A 3 10.74 -18.29 -1.14
CA PHE A 3 9.29 -18.11 -1.26
C PHE A 3 8.49 -19.31 -0.72
N ASN A 4 9.02 -20.50 -0.83
CA ASN A 4 8.41 -21.72 -0.26
C ASN A 4 8.80 -21.99 1.21
N ASP A 5 9.29 -20.99 1.94
CA ASP A 5 9.44 -21.07 3.39
C ASP A 5 8.04 -21.18 4.04
N PRO A 6 7.86 -22.05 5.04
CA PRO A 6 6.55 -22.22 5.71
C PRO A 6 5.92 -20.91 6.21
N ARG A 7 6.72 -19.94 6.62
CA ARG A 7 6.24 -18.61 7.07
C ARG A 7 5.64 -17.79 5.94
N VAL A 8 6.13 -17.96 4.70
CA VAL A 8 5.54 -17.32 3.50
C VAL A 8 4.22 -17.99 3.16
N ILE A 9 4.17 -19.32 3.20
CA ILE A 9 2.93 -20.10 3.00
C ILE A 9 1.88 -19.69 4.05
N GLU A 10 2.26 -19.60 5.34
CA GLU A 10 1.38 -19.13 6.40
C GLU A 10 0.82 -17.72 6.11
N ALA A 11 1.67 -16.78 5.66
CA ALA A 11 1.24 -15.44 5.31
C ALA A 11 0.28 -15.41 4.11
N MET A 12 0.54 -16.23 3.07
CA MET A 12 -0.37 -16.38 1.92
C MET A 12 -1.71 -16.95 2.36
N ASN A 13 -1.73 -17.99 3.17
CA ASN A 13 -2.95 -18.59 3.69
C ASN A 13 -3.73 -17.63 4.60
N PHE A 14 -3.02 -16.81 5.40
CA PHE A 14 -3.66 -15.75 6.19
C PHE A 14 -4.33 -14.70 5.29
N PHE A 15 -3.64 -14.22 4.25
CA PHE A 15 -4.27 -13.35 3.24
C PHE A 15 -5.49 -14.03 2.61
N GLY A 16 -5.35 -15.30 2.20
CA GLY A 16 -6.42 -16.08 1.58
C GLY A 16 -7.63 -16.28 2.49
N SER A 17 -7.45 -16.33 3.81
CA SER A 17 -8.57 -16.47 4.76
C SER A 17 -9.60 -15.33 4.67
N ILE A 18 -9.16 -14.18 4.17
CA ILE A 18 -10.02 -13.01 3.89
C ILE A 18 -10.32 -12.95 2.39
N ALA A 19 -9.30 -12.88 1.55
CA ALA A 19 -9.44 -12.60 0.13
C ALA A 19 -10.14 -13.70 -0.68
N LEU A 20 -10.09 -14.96 -0.22
CA LEU A 20 -10.76 -16.08 -0.85
C LEU A 20 -12.13 -16.40 -0.23
N ASN A 21 -12.61 -15.60 0.70
CA ASN A 21 -13.92 -15.79 1.32
C ASN A 21 -14.94 -14.86 0.65
N ASP A 22 -15.84 -15.44 -0.13
CA ASP A 22 -16.89 -14.71 -0.87
C ASP A 22 -17.77 -13.83 0.03
N SER A 23 -17.89 -14.18 1.32
CA SER A 23 -18.69 -13.39 2.27
C SER A 23 -17.97 -12.15 2.80
N TYR A 24 -16.65 -12.03 2.60
CA TYR A 24 -15.83 -10.92 3.10
C TYR A 24 -15.41 -9.95 2.00
N VAL A 25 -15.58 -10.33 0.74
CA VAL A 25 -15.11 -9.53 -0.40
C VAL A 25 -16.31 -9.05 -1.22
N ASN A 26 -16.37 -7.77 -1.47
CA ASN A 26 -17.36 -7.20 -2.41
C ASN A 26 -17.16 -7.80 -3.81
N GLY A 27 -18.21 -8.37 -4.38
CA GLY A 27 -18.15 -9.12 -5.64
C GLY A 27 -17.57 -10.55 -5.53
N GLY A 28 -17.26 -11.02 -4.29
CA GLY A 28 -16.70 -12.35 -4.04
C GLY A 28 -15.19 -12.43 -4.33
N SER A 29 -14.61 -13.60 -4.04
CA SER A 29 -13.16 -13.84 -4.18
C SER A 29 -12.61 -13.58 -5.59
N LYS A 30 -13.43 -13.80 -6.63
CA LYS A 30 -13.03 -13.51 -8.01
C LYS A 30 -12.82 -12.03 -8.29
N ALA A 31 -13.49 -11.14 -7.56
CA ALA A 31 -13.34 -9.71 -7.70
C ALA A 31 -11.93 -9.23 -7.29
N VAL A 32 -11.24 -9.96 -6.40
CA VAL A 32 -9.88 -9.61 -5.94
C VAL A 32 -8.90 -9.47 -7.10
N ALA A 33 -8.97 -10.36 -8.10
CA ALA A 33 -8.06 -10.35 -9.25
C ALA A 33 -8.58 -9.55 -10.45
N THR A 34 -9.87 -9.16 -10.46
CA THR A 34 -10.51 -8.58 -11.65
C THR A 34 -10.95 -7.12 -11.49
N THR A 35 -11.09 -6.65 -10.25
CA THR A 35 -11.46 -5.25 -9.98
C THR A 35 -10.22 -4.37 -10.04
N ASP A 36 -10.27 -3.32 -10.85
CA ASP A 36 -9.23 -2.29 -10.87
C ASP A 36 -9.12 -1.62 -9.48
N PHE A 37 -7.91 -1.38 -9.01
CA PHE A 37 -7.68 -0.81 -7.68
C PHE A 37 -8.34 0.57 -7.49
N ARG A 38 -8.55 1.32 -8.58
CA ARG A 38 -9.21 2.63 -8.57
C ARG A 38 -10.72 2.53 -8.34
N ASP A 39 -11.30 1.42 -8.79
CA ASP A 39 -12.73 1.15 -8.68
C ASP A 39 -13.08 0.39 -7.40
N ALA A 40 -12.11 -0.31 -6.82
CA ALA A 40 -12.31 -1.14 -5.63
C ALA A 40 -12.95 -0.41 -4.43
N PRO A 41 -12.67 0.89 -4.15
CA PRO A 41 -13.32 1.60 -3.06
C PRO A 41 -14.76 2.03 -3.33
N ASN A 42 -15.27 1.98 -4.58
CA ASN A 42 -16.60 2.49 -4.94
C ASN A 42 -17.74 1.89 -4.12
N GLY A 43 -17.62 0.63 -3.74
CA GLY A 43 -18.61 -0.05 -2.89
C GLY A 43 -18.79 0.55 -1.49
N LEU A 44 -17.83 1.33 -0.98
CA LEU A 44 -17.98 2.08 0.27
C LEU A 44 -19.03 3.18 0.17
N PHE A 45 -19.16 3.78 -1.03
CA PHE A 45 -19.93 4.99 -1.28
C PHE A 45 -21.23 4.71 -2.05
N SER A 46 -21.53 3.44 -2.35
CA SER A 46 -22.80 3.04 -2.95
C SER A 46 -23.96 3.14 -1.94
N SER A 47 -25.19 3.26 -2.46
CA SER A 47 -26.39 3.30 -1.61
C SER A 47 -27.39 2.22 -2.01
N PRO A 48 -27.59 1.17 -1.22
CA PRO A 48 -26.89 0.89 0.04
C PRO A 48 -25.39 0.58 -0.16
N ALA A 49 -24.58 0.76 0.90
CA ALA A 49 -23.17 0.43 0.85
C ALA A 49 -22.97 -1.07 0.61
N GLU A 50 -22.12 -1.42 -0.36
CA GLU A 50 -21.79 -2.80 -0.73
C GLU A 50 -20.64 -3.36 0.10
N CYS A 51 -19.80 -2.49 0.68
CA CYS A 51 -18.79 -2.87 1.65
C CYS A 51 -18.62 -1.76 2.70
N MET A 52 -18.02 -2.10 3.83
CA MET A 52 -17.88 -1.21 4.98
C MET A 52 -16.43 -0.78 5.23
N MET A 53 -15.48 -1.48 4.65
CA MET A 53 -14.05 -1.23 4.83
C MET A 53 -13.31 -1.51 3.54
N HIS A 54 -12.24 -0.73 3.33
CA HIS A 54 -11.30 -0.93 2.24
C HIS A 54 -9.87 -0.80 2.76
N ARG A 55 -9.00 -1.73 2.43
CA ARG A 55 -7.59 -1.69 2.81
C ARG A 55 -6.75 -1.25 1.61
N GLN A 56 -6.09 -0.10 1.73
CA GLN A 56 -5.20 0.43 0.70
C GLN A 56 -4.17 1.40 1.31
N ALA A 57 -3.26 1.91 0.51
CA ALA A 57 -2.31 2.94 0.89
C ALA A 57 -2.94 4.35 0.87
N SER A 58 -2.24 5.32 1.44
CA SER A 58 -2.70 6.70 1.66
C SER A 58 -3.10 7.48 0.40
N PHE A 59 -2.76 6.99 -0.79
CA PHE A 59 -3.13 7.63 -2.05
C PHE A 59 -4.57 7.37 -2.50
N ILE A 60 -5.25 6.37 -1.93
CA ILE A 60 -6.54 5.89 -2.45
C ILE A 60 -7.65 6.94 -2.46
N PRO A 61 -7.70 7.94 -1.55
CA PRO A 61 -8.71 8.98 -1.62
C PRO A 61 -8.71 9.79 -2.93
N ALA A 62 -7.60 9.78 -3.68
CA ALA A 62 -7.55 10.42 -5.00
C ALA A 62 -8.45 9.75 -6.06
N PHE A 63 -8.95 8.55 -5.76
CA PHE A 63 -9.86 7.77 -6.63
C PHE A 63 -11.27 7.65 -6.06
N PHE A 64 -11.57 8.35 -4.98
CA PHE A 64 -12.92 8.39 -4.42
C PHE A 64 -13.83 9.28 -5.27
N PRO A 65 -15.16 9.08 -5.23
CA PRO A 65 -16.10 10.00 -5.85
C PRO A 65 -15.87 11.45 -5.44
N GLU A 66 -16.10 12.37 -6.36
CA GLU A 66 -15.97 13.81 -6.06
C GLU A 66 -16.95 14.27 -4.98
N GLY A 67 -16.51 15.25 -4.19
CA GLY A 67 -17.36 15.91 -3.18
C GLY A 67 -17.37 15.23 -1.81
N LEU A 68 -16.61 14.15 -1.63
CA LEU A 68 -16.48 13.49 -0.32
C LEU A 68 -15.49 14.23 0.57
N GLU A 69 -15.84 14.37 1.85
CA GLU A 69 -15.04 15.08 2.86
C GLU A 69 -14.40 14.09 3.84
N ALA A 70 -13.07 14.14 3.93
CA ALA A 70 -12.31 13.34 4.88
C ALA A 70 -12.68 13.71 6.34
N GLY A 71 -12.91 12.70 7.17
CA GLY A 71 -13.37 12.85 8.54
C GLY A 71 -14.89 13.03 8.69
N VAL A 72 -15.62 13.11 7.56
CA VAL A 72 -17.11 13.20 7.55
C VAL A 72 -17.69 12.00 6.79
N ASP A 73 -17.33 11.84 5.52
CA ASP A 73 -17.86 10.78 4.66
C ASP A 73 -17.02 9.50 4.73
N TYR A 74 -15.75 9.64 5.03
CA TYR A 74 -14.81 8.54 5.25
C TYR A 74 -13.74 8.94 6.25
N ASP A 75 -13.18 7.94 6.91
CA ASP A 75 -12.01 8.09 7.77
C ASP A 75 -11.15 6.82 7.67
N PHE A 76 -10.06 6.77 8.41
CA PHE A 76 -9.16 5.63 8.42
C PHE A 76 -8.90 5.16 9.85
N PHE A 77 -8.43 3.92 9.96
CA PHE A 77 -7.86 3.40 11.19
C PHE A 77 -6.58 2.61 10.88
N TYR A 78 -5.67 2.60 11.86
CA TYR A 78 -4.46 1.79 11.74
C TYR A 78 -4.84 0.32 11.69
N PHE A 79 -4.17 -0.46 10.81
CA PHE A 79 -4.47 -1.88 10.65
C PHE A 79 -4.37 -2.60 12.01
N PRO A 80 -5.35 -3.42 12.40
CA PRO A 80 -5.39 -4.06 13.71
C PRO A 80 -4.14 -4.92 13.98
N ALA A 81 -3.64 -4.86 15.21
CA ALA A 81 -2.55 -5.70 15.63
C ALA A 81 -2.98 -7.17 15.73
N TYR A 82 -2.01 -8.08 15.55
CA TYR A 82 -2.24 -9.49 15.87
C TYR A 82 -2.46 -9.65 17.38
N ALA A 83 -3.48 -10.43 17.74
CA ALA A 83 -3.85 -10.63 19.13
C ALA A 83 -2.74 -11.37 19.97
N ASP A 84 -1.95 -12.18 19.29
CA ASP A 84 -0.96 -13.09 19.88
C ASP A 84 0.50 -12.70 19.58
N LYS A 85 0.73 -11.59 18.87
CA LYS A 85 2.08 -11.15 18.48
C LYS A 85 2.26 -9.66 18.78
N ASP A 86 3.24 -9.34 19.61
CA ASP A 86 3.68 -7.94 19.75
C ASP A 86 4.64 -7.58 18.61
N LEU A 87 4.12 -6.92 17.61
CA LEU A 87 4.89 -6.43 16.47
C LEU A 87 5.24 -4.93 16.59
N GLY A 88 4.86 -4.29 17.70
CA GLY A 88 4.96 -2.85 17.85
C GLY A 88 3.97 -2.12 16.92
N LYS A 89 4.45 -1.04 16.29
CA LYS A 89 3.68 -0.26 15.30
C LYS A 89 4.35 -0.34 13.91
N PRO A 90 4.27 -1.47 13.20
CA PRO A 90 4.87 -1.59 11.88
C PRO A 90 4.04 -0.83 10.82
N VAL A 91 4.73 -0.17 9.90
CA VAL A 91 4.13 0.44 8.71
C VAL A 91 4.71 -0.22 7.48
N LEU A 92 3.84 -0.68 6.59
CA LEU A 92 4.19 -1.07 5.23
C LEU A 92 3.96 0.12 4.32
N GLY A 93 4.94 0.48 3.51
CA GLY A 93 4.82 1.58 2.58
C GLY A 93 5.70 1.46 1.36
N GLY A 94 5.34 2.20 0.36
CA GLY A 94 6.15 2.54 -0.80
C GLY A 94 6.36 4.05 -0.83
N GLY A 95 6.96 4.56 -1.90
CA GLY A 95 7.17 6.00 -2.03
C GLY A 95 7.57 6.39 -3.44
N THR A 96 7.31 7.65 -3.76
CA THR A 96 7.83 8.26 -4.99
C THR A 96 9.29 8.63 -4.79
N ILE A 97 10.15 8.09 -5.62
CA ILE A 97 11.59 8.37 -5.61
C ILE A 97 11.89 9.41 -6.70
N LEU A 98 12.47 10.52 -6.30
CA LEU A 98 12.93 11.55 -7.21
C LEU A 98 14.39 11.29 -7.57
N THR A 99 14.68 11.23 -8.86
CA THR A 99 16.03 10.92 -9.38
C THR A 99 16.52 12.03 -10.30
N ALA A 100 17.72 12.54 -10.03
CA ALA A 100 18.41 13.42 -10.95
C ALA A 100 19.07 12.60 -12.08
N THR A 101 18.78 12.94 -13.32
CA THR A 101 19.34 12.27 -14.51
C THR A 101 20.56 13.00 -15.09
N ASN A 102 20.96 14.12 -14.49
CA ASN A 102 22.16 14.88 -14.85
C ASN A 102 22.63 15.68 -13.62
N ASP A 103 23.86 16.20 -13.69
CA ASP A 103 24.54 16.96 -12.64
C ASP A 103 24.53 18.48 -12.85
N LYS A 104 23.65 19.00 -13.71
CA LYS A 104 23.56 20.44 -13.94
C LYS A 104 23.23 21.17 -12.64
N LYS A 105 23.82 22.34 -12.47
CA LYS A 105 23.64 23.18 -11.28
C LYS A 105 22.13 23.40 -10.98
N VAL A 106 21.32 23.70 -11.99
CA VAL A 106 19.88 23.91 -11.81
C VAL A 106 19.17 22.65 -11.31
N THR A 107 19.55 21.47 -11.81
CA THR A 107 19.01 20.19 -11.36
C THR A 107 19.36 19.94 -9.89
N THR A 108 20.62 20.16 -9.53
CA THR A 108 21.09 19.99 -8.16
C THR A 108 20.39 20.95 -7.19
N GLU A 109 20.22 22.21 -7.55
CA GLU A 109 19.51 23.19 -6.71
C GLU A 109 18.03 22.87 -6.58
N PHE A 110 17.38 22.38 -7.65
CA PHE A 110 16.00 21.92 -7.59
C PHE A 110 15.84 20.69 -6.67
N MET A 111 16.73 19.71 -6.76
CA MET A 111 16.71 18.56 -5.85
C MET A 111 16.90 18.97 -4.39
N LYS A 112 17.80 19.92 -4.11
CA LYS A 112 17.97 20.49 -2.77
C LYS A 112 16.69 21.17 -2.29
N PHE A 113 16.03 21.96 -3.13
CA PHE A 113 14.75 22.59 -2.79
C PHE A 113 13.69 21.55 -2.42
N LEU A 114 13.59 20.46 -3.19
CA LEU A 114 12.63 19.38 -2.91
C LEU A 114 12.89 18.66 -1.58
N MET A 115 14.07 18.80 -0.99
CA MET A 115 14.40 18.27 0.34
C MET A 115 14.02 19.25 1.48
N HIS A 116 13.60 20.47 1.19
CA HIS A 116 13.20 21.44 2.21
C HIS A 116 11.75 21.20 2.67
N PRO A 117 11.44 21.42 3.97
CA PRO A 117 10.08 21.33 4.50
C PRO A 117 9.07 22.12 3.67
N GLU A 118 9.41 23.35 3.27
CA GLU A 118 8.54 24.22 2.47
C GLU A 118 8.04 23.58 1.18
N ALA A 119 8.89 22.81 0.48
CA ALA A 119 8.47 22.10 -0.73
C ALA A 119 7.39 21.04 -0.43
N HIS A 120 7.56 20.31 0.68
CA HIS A 120 6.61 19.30 1.13
C HIS A 120 5.29 19.94 1.58
N GLU A 121 5.35 21.03 2.34
CA GLU A 121 4.18 21.75 2.85
C GLU A 121 3.26 22.24 1.73
N ARG A 122 3.83 22.70 0.61
CA ARG A 122 3.06 23.09 -0.59
C ARG A 122 2.25 21.94 -1.20
N PHE A 123 2.75 20.71 -1.12
CA PHE A 123 2.01 19.52 -1.54
C PHE A 123 0.98 19.09 -0.49
N MET A 124 1.33 19.21 0.80
CA MET A 124 0.42 18.90 1.91
C MET A 124 -0.86 19.76 1.87
N GLU A 125 -0.72 21.06 1.58
CA GLU A 125 -1.84 22.01 1.43
C GLU A 125 -2.80 21.64 0.30
N LYS A 126 -2.31 20.93 -0.74
CA LYS A 126 -3.16 20.48 -1.87
C LYS A 126 -3.93 19.19 -1.57
N GLY A 127 -3.58 18.49 -0.49
CA GLY A 127 -4.14 17.19 -0.16
C GLY A 127 -3.54 16.03 -0.96
N GLY A 128 -3.84 14.80 -0.54
CA GLY A 128 -3.39 13.57 -1.20
C GLY A 128 -1.90 13.24 -1.08
N PHE A 129 -1.13 14.04 -0.38
CA PHE A 129 0.31 13.87 -0.20
C PHE A 129 0.65 13.60 1.27
N LEU A 130 1.37 12.52 1.51
CA LEU A 130 1.91 12.16 2.82
C LEU A 130 3.43 12.25 2.78
N THR A 131 4.02 13.13 3.59
CA THR A 131 5.47 13.32 3.62
C THR A 131 6.15 12.48 4.71
N PRO A 132 7.32 11.88 4.42
CA PRO A 132 8.17 11.30 5.45
C PRO A 132 9.01 12.36 6.21
N HIS A 133 8.98 13.62 5.79
CA HIS A 133 9.81 14.68 6.35
C HIS A 133 9.35 15.06 7.76
N THR A 134 10.25 14.99 8.75
CA THR A 134 9.93 15.23 10.18
C THR A 134 9.89 16.71 10.56
N GLY A 135 10.42 17.61 9.73
CA GLY A 135 10.54 19.04 10.02
C GLY A 135 9.45 19.92 9.41
N VAL A 136 8.36 19.34 8.91
CA VAL A 136 7.23 20.08 8.34
C VAL A 136 6.29 20.61 9.41
N ASP A 137 5.61 21.71 9.10
CA ASP A 137 4.46 22.17 9.87
C ASP A 137 3.22 21.31 9.53
N THR A 138 2.84 20.43 10.45
CA THR A 138 1.72 19.50 10.24
C THR A 138 0.36 20.20 10.13
N SER A 139 0.24 21.46 10.56
CA SER A 139 -0.97 22.27 10.36
C SER A 139 -1.27 22.56 8.88
N LYS A 140 -0.26 22.36 8.00
CA LYS A 140 -0.37 22.51 6.55
C LYS A 140 -1.07 21.35 5.84
N TYR A 141 -1.33 20.24 6.52
CA TYR A 141 -2.16 19.20 5.93
C TYR A 141 -3.60 19.69 5.71
N ALA A 142 -4.15 19.34 4.55
CA ALA A 142 -5.48 19.76 4.12
C ALA A 142 -6.62 19.21 5.01
N SER A 143 -6.38 18.15 5.79
CA SER A 143 -7.37 17.56 6.70
C SER A 143 -6.72 16.92 7.92
N ASP A 144 -7.53 16.72 8.98
CA ASP A 144 -7.14 15.98 10.19
C ASP A 144 -6.83 14.51 9.87
N THR A 145 -7.51 13.93 8.91
CA THR A 145 -7.26 12.58 8.40
C THR A 145 -5.81 12.44 7.92
N PHE A 146 -5.30 13.36 7.10
CA PHE A 146 -3.91 13.33 6.66
C PHE A 146 -2.90 13.62 7.78
N ARG A 147 -3.26 14.47 8.75
CA ARG A 147 -2.44 14.65 9.98
C ARG A 147 -2.30 13.35 10.75
N GLY A 148 -3.41 12.65 10.95
CA GLY A 148 -3.42 11.35 11.63
C GLY A 148 -2.60 10.29 10.90
N LEU A 149 -2.66 10.23 9.57
CA LEU A 149 -1.80 9.34 8.76
C LEU A 149 -0.32 9.68 8.92
N HIS A 150 0.03 10.97 8.94
CA HIS A 150 1.40 11.40 9.20
C HIS A 150 1.87 10.99 10.60
N GLU A 151 1.04 11.13 11.62
CA GLU A 151 1.37 10.69 12.98
C GLU A 151 1.62 9.18 13.06
N ILE A 152 0.83 8.36 12.37
CA ILE A 152 1.07 6.91 12.26
C ILE A 152 2.45 6.64 11.65
N LEU A 153 2.81 7.34 10.58
CA LEU A 153 4.11 7.19 9.94
C LEU A 153 5.25 7.60 10.87
N GLN A 154 5.11 8.72 11.60
CA GLN A 154 6.12 9.21 12.54
C GLN A 154 6.28 8.33 13.79
N GLN A 155 5.20 7.70 14.24
CA GLN A 155 5.21 6.79 15.39
C GLN A 155 5.59 5.36 15.03
N ALA A 156 5.83 5.05 13.76
CA ALA A 156 6.17 3.71 13.33
C ALA A 156 7.43 3.20 14.02
N THR A 157 7.33 2.06 14.68
CA THR A 157 8.49 1.38 15.29
C THR A 157 9.30 0.61 14.26
N THR A 158 8.68 0.27 13.14
CA THR A 158 9.29 -0.43 12.01
C THR A 158 8.63 0.04 10.72
N PHE A 159 9.44 0.51 9.77
CA PHE A 159 9.00 0.75 8.41
C PHE A 159 9.48 -0.40 7.52
N ARG A 160 8.56 -1.00 6.77
CA ARG A 160 8.86 -2.01 5.75
C ARG A 160 8.51 -1.44 4.38
N PHE A 161 9.52 -1.27 3.54
CA PHE A 161 9.30 -0.97 2.13
C PHE A 161 8.63 -2.17 1.46
N ASP A 162 7.75 -1.93 0.48
CA ASP A 162 7.08 -3.00 -0.24
C ASP A 162 8.10 -3.98 -0.81
N GLY A 163 8.01 -5.24 -0.38
CA GLY A 163 8.97 -6.26 -0.74
C GLY A 163 8.96 -6.56 -2.24
N SER A 164 7.83 -6.45 -2.92
CA SER A 164 7.71 -6.68 -4.35
C SER A 164 8.50 -5.64 -5.16
N ASP A 165 8.54 -4.39 -4.70
CA ASP A 165 9.30 -3.31 -5.31
C ASP A 165 10.83 -3.46 -5.13
N LEU A 166 11.24 -4.24 -4.13
CA LEU A 166 12.66 -4.53 -3.87
C LEU A 166 13.17 -5.79 -4.60
N MET A 167 12.29 -6.53 -5.24
CA MET A 167 12.64 -7.72 -6.00
C MET A 167 13.08 -7.36 -7.42
N PRO A 168 13.86 -8.23 -8.10
CA PRO A 168 14.05 -8.09 -9.54
C PRO A 168 12.72 -8.02 -10.27
N GLY A 169 12.62 -7.17 -11.30
CA GLY A 169 11.34 -6.90 -11.98
C GLY A 169 10.62 -8.15 -12.50
N TRP A 170 11.38 -9.18 -12.96
CA TRP A 170 10.80 -10.45 -13.41
C TRP A 170 10.17 -11.27 -12.28
N VAL A 171 10.56 -11.02 -11.03
CA VAL A 171 9.89 -11.61 -9.85
C VAL A 171 8.82 -10.69 -9.32
N GLY A 172 9.16 -9.49 -8.85
CA GLY A 172 8.21 -8.61 -8.14
C GLY A 172 7.00 -8.23 -8.99
N ALA A 173 7.24 -7.63 -10.17
CA ALA A 173 6.19 -7.28 -11.13
C ALA A 173 5.83 -8.45 -12.09
N GLY A 174 6.58 -9.54 -12.06
CA GLY A 174 6.38 -10.72 -12.89
C GLY A 174 5.76 -11.87 -12.11
N SER A 175 6.58 -12.88 -11.77
CA SER A 175 6.10 -14.15 -11.21
C SER A 175 5.41 -14.03 -9.86
N PHE A 176 5.78 -13.05 -9.01
CA PHE A 176 5.06 -12.79 -7.76
C PHE A 176 3.66 -12.24 -8.03
N TRP A 177 3.54 -11.24 -8.90
CA TRP A 177 2.24 -10.68 -9.27
C TRP A 177 1.32 -11.74 -9.88
N THR A 178 1.78 -12.42 -10.92
CA THR A 178 0.98 -13.47 -11.61
C THR A 178 0.68 -14.63 -10.67
N GLY A 179 1.61 -15.01 -9.80
CA GLY A 179 1.41 -16.03 -8.79
C GLY A 179 0.31 -15.68 -7.79
N MET A 180 0.25 -14.44 -7.32
CA MET A 180 -0.83 -14.00 -6.42
C MET A 180 -2.20 -13.96 -7.13
N VAL A 181 -2.23 -13.60 -8.42
CA VAL A 181 -3.47 -13.73 -9.23
C VAL A 181 -3.87 -15.21 -9.37
N ASP A 182 -2.93 -16.09 -9.63
CA ASP A 182 -3.18 -17.55 -9.70
C ASP A 182 -3.71 -18.09 -8.35
N TYR A 183 -3.14 -17.62 -7.23
CA TYR A 183 -3.61 -17.97 -5.89
C TYR A 183 -5.08 -17.56 -5.69
N THR A 184 -5.45 -16.32 -6.06
CA THR A 184 -6.83 -15.87 -5.95
C THR A 184 -7.77 -16.58 -6.93
N ASN A 185 -7.25 -17.23 -7.98
CA ASN A 185 -7.97 -18.07 -8.90
C ASN A 185 -7.99 -19.58 -8.54
N GLY A 186 -7.43 -19.94 -7.37
CA GLY A 186 -7.61 -21.27 -6.78
C GLY A 186 -6.39 -22.19 -6.82
N LYS A 187 -5.20 -21.71 -7.22
CA LYS A 187 -3.95 -22.47 -6.96
C LYS A 187 -3.64 -22.47 -5.48
N SER A 188 -2.99 -23.51 -4.98
CA SER A 188 -2.54 -23.55 -3.59
C SER A 188 -1.41 -22.58 -3.32
N ALA A 189 -1.23 -22.18 -2.06
CA ALA A 189 -0.12 -21.31 -1.65
C ALA A 189 1.24 -21.97 -1.94
N GLU A 190 1.34 -23.27 -1.76
CA GLU A 190 2.54 -24.06 -2.03
C GLU A 190 2.91 -24.05 -3.51
N GLU A 191 1.96 -24.34 -4.41
CA GLU A 191 2.18 -24.34 -5.86
C GLU A 191 2.64 -22.97 -6.35
N VAL A 192 2.01 -21.90 -5.85
CA VAL A 192 2.37 -20.51 -6.20
C VAL A 192 3.75 -20.16 -5.67
N ALA A 193 4.03 -20.46 -4.42
CA ALA A 193 5.31 -20.16 -3.81
C ALA A 193 6.47 -20.90 -4.47
N ASP A 194 6.28 -22.18 -4.84
CA ASP A 194 7.28 -22.96 -5.58
C ASP A 194 7.53 -22.37 -6.97
N ALA A 195 6.48 -21.96 -7.69
CA ALA A 195 6.62 -21.33 -9.00
C ALA A 195 7.38 -19.98 -8.93
N ILE A 196 7.10 -19.16 -7.92
CA ILE A 196 7.82 -17.90 -7.70
C ILE A 196 9.28 -18.18 -7.34
N GLN A 197 9.54 -19.16 -6.46
CA GLN A 197 10.90 -19.57 -6.10
C GLN A 197 11.70 -20.07 -7.31
N ALA A 198 11.09 -20.89 -8.15
CA ALA A 198 11.73 -21.35 -9.38
C ALA A 198 12.07 -20.21 -10.35
N SER A 199 11.17 -19.24 -10.50
CA SER A 199 11.42 -18.01 -11.27
C SER A 199 12.59 -17.20 -10.72
N TRP A 200 12.67 -17.06 -9.39
CA TRP A 200 13.79 -16.39 -8.71
C TRP A 200 15.13 -17.08 -9.03
N GLU A 201 15.17 -18.42 -8.94
CA GLU A 201 16.38 -19.20 -9.16
C GLU A 201 16.80 -19.20 -10.65
N ALA A 202 15.86 -19.16 -11.57
CA ALA A 202 16.13 -19.11 -13.01
C ALA A 202 16.72 -17.78 -13.49
N GLY A 203 16.49 -16.70 -12.76
CA GLY A 203 17.01 -15.36 -13.08
C GLY A 203 18.39 -15.05 -12.47
N GLN A 204 18.99 -15.98 -11.73
CA GLN A 204 20.35 -15.90 -11.19
C GLN A 204 21.36 -16.53 -12.18
#